data_bffb0ba3e9535dcca04742bf6aa2a65d
#
_entry.id   bffb0ba3e9535dcca04742bf6aa2a65d
#
_cell.length_a   1.000
_cell.length_b   1.000
_cell.length_c   1.000
_cell.angle_alpha   90.00
_cell.angle_beta   90.00
_cell.angle_gamma   90.00
#
_symmetry.space_group_name_H-M   'P 1'
#
loop_
_entity.id
_entity.type
_entity.pdbx_description
1 polymer ?
#
loop_
_entity_poly.entity_id
_entity_poly.type
_entity_poly.pdbx_seq_one_letter_code
_entity_poly.pdbx_strand_id
1 'polypeptide(L)'
;MSALLDELRHITGAAHVFTDGDLSAFTQDWRRRAHGKALAVVRPGSTDEVAAIVKTCARHQAATGVSLVPQGGNTGLAVGSVPDSSGRQVVLSLTRLNAVRAIDADNLTITVEAGCVLQNVQEAAEAAGYLFPLSLAAEGSCTLGGNLGTNAGGTQVVRYGNARELCLGLEVVT
;
A
#
# COMPACT_ATOMS: atom_id res chain seq x y z
N MET A 1 0.07 -22.06 11.72
CA MET A 1 0.61 -21.35 10.52
C MET A 1 -0.01 -21.86 9.23
N SER A 2 -0.08 -23.17 8.93
CA SER A 2 -0.71 -23.63 7.67
C SER A 2 -2.15 -23.16 7.52
N ALA A 3 -3.00 -23.32 8.53
CA ALA A 3 -4.40 -22.87 8.47
C ALA A 3 -4.55 -21.38 8.13
N LEU A 4 -3.71 -20.50 8.71
CA LEU A 4 -3.69 -19.08 8.35
C LEU A 4 -3.37 -18.87 6.87
N LEU A 5 -2.34 -19.54 6.36
CA LEU A 5 -1.94 -19.40 4.95
C LEU A 5 -3.02 -19.91 3.98
N ASP A 6 -3.72 -21.00 4.38
CA ASP A 6 -4.80 -21.55 3.57
C ASP A 6 -6.02 -20.62 3.56
N GLU A 7 -6.36 -19.99 4.68
CA GLU A 7 -7.40 -18.95 4.72
C GLU A 7 -7.03 -17.74 3.86
N LEU A 8 -5.77 -17.25 3.93
CA LEU A 8 -5.31 -16.14 3.10
C LEU A 8 -5.39 -16.46 1.60
N ARG A 9 -5.02 -17.70 1.22
CA ARG A 9 -5.18 -18.18 -0.17
C ARG A 9 -6.64 -18.28 -0.61
N HIS A 10 -7.54 -18.62 0.32
CA HIS A 10 -8.96 -18.66 0.02
C HIS A 10 -9.55 -17.26 -0.22
N ILE A 11 -9.06 -16.25 0.50
CA ILE A 11 -9.52 -14.86 0.37
C ILE A 11 -9.08 -14.25 -0.97
N THR A 12 -7.78 -14.33 -1.30
CA THR A 12 -7.22 -13.58 -2.45
C THR A 12 -6.93 -14.45 -3.67
N GLY A 13 -7.06 -15.76 -3.54
CA GLY A 13 -6.54 -16.74 -4.51
C GLY A 13 -5.06 -17.06 -4.27
N ALA A 14 -4.69 -18.31 -4.52
CA ALA A 14 -3.33 -18.82 -4.26
C ALA A 14 -2.24 -18.06 -5.05
N ALA A 15 -2.55 -17.56 -6.24
CA ALA A 15 -1.64 -16.78 -7.07
C ALA A 15 -1.25 -15.41 -6.47
N HIS A 16 -1.93 -14.98 -5.41
CA HIS A 16 -1.71 -13.69 -4.75
C HIS A 16 -1.16 -13.81 -3.32
N VAL A 17 -0.75 -15.02 -2.93
CA VAL A 17 -0.11 -15.30 -1.63
C VAL A 17 1.25 -15.93 -1.88
N PHE A 18 2.32 -15.17 -1.70
CA PHE A 18 3.69 -15.61 -1.91
C PHE A 18 4.32 -15.99 -0.57
N THR A 19 4.79 -17.23 -0.45
CA THR A 19 5.44 -17.79 0.75
C THR A 19 6.88 -18.21 0.50
N ASP A 20 7.30 -18.25 -0.76
CA ASP A 20 8.59 -18.73 -1.22
C ASP A 20 9.07 -17.90 -2.43
N GLY A 21 10.26 -18.23 -2.93
CA GLY A 21 10.91 -17.50 -4.02
C GLY A 21 11.61 -16.22 -3.54
N ASP A 22 11.96 -15.36 -4.48
CA ASP A 22 12.59 -14.07 -4.16
C ASP A 22 11.55 -13.03 -3.74
N LEU A 23 11.48 -12.78 -2.45
CA LEU A 23 10.61 -11.77 -1.84
C LEU A 23 11.36 -10.46 -1.50
N SER A 24 12.58 -10.26 -1.99
CA SER A 24 13.44 -9.12 -1.64
C SER A 24 12.77 -7.77 -1.93
N ALA A 25 11.97 -7.66 -3.00
CA ALA A 25 11.21 -6.47 -3.34
C ALA A 25 10.22 -6.03 -2.23
N PHE A 26 9.79 -6.96 -1.38
CA PHE A 26 8.84 -6.72 -0.28
C PHE A 26 9.50 -6.70 1.10
N THR A 27 10.66 -7.36 1.25
CA THR A 27 11.30 -7.59 2.54
C THR A 27 12.56 -6.76 2.75
N GLN A 28 12.91 -5.90 1.80
CA GLN A 28 14.07 -5.03 1.85
C GLN A 28 13.65 -3.58 1.62
N ASP A 29 14.23 -2.63 2.37
CA ASP A 29 13.98 -1.21 2.15
C ASP A 29 14.70 -0.67 0.89
N TRP A 30 14.24 0.48 0.39
CA TRP A 30 14.81 1.13 -0.80
C TRP A 30 16.34 1.34 -0.72
N ARG A 31 16.86 1.64 0.46
CA ARG A 31 18.30 1.87 0.68
C ARG A 31 19.10 0.59 0.90
N ARG A 32 18.45 -0.57 0.91
CA ARG A 32 19.04 -1.90 1.20
C ARG A 32 19.75 -1.96 2.56
N ARG A 33 19.27 -1.20 3.55
CA ARG A 33 19.84 -1.14 4.90
C ARG A 33 19.07 -1.99 5.90
N ALA A 34 17.79 -2.23 5.63
CA ALA A 34 16.95 -3.09 6.43
C ALA A 34 16.49 -4.28 5.59
N HIS A 35 16.61 -5.44 6.19
CA HIS A 35 16.17 -6.71 5.63
C HIS A 35 15.30 -7.42 6.65
N GLY A 36 14.10 -7.80 6.27
CA GLY A 36 13.20 -8.55 7.11
C GLY A 36 12.89 -9.93 6.55
N LYS A 37 12.01 -10.64 7.25
CA LYS A 37 11.50 -11.95 6.84
C LYS A 37 9.99 -11.97 6.94
N ALA A 38 9.31 -12.00 5.80
CA ALA A 38 7.87 -12.15 5.76
C ALA A 38 7.45 -13.60 5.99
N LEU A 39 6.33 -13.82 6.69
CA LEU A 39 5.61 -15.10 6.70
C LEU A 39 5.01 -15.38 5.33
N ALA A 40 4.42 -14.34 4.74
CA ALA A 40 3.86 -14.32 3.40
C ALA A 40 3.75 -12.87 2.90
N VAL A 41 3.68 -12.70 1.59
CA VAL A 41 3.23 -11.47 0.95
C VAL A 41 1.85 -11.74 0.37
N VAL A 42 0.85 -10.94 0.75
CA VAL A 42 -0.53 -11.09 0.30
C VAL A 42 -0.93 -9.84 -0.47
N ARG A 43 -1.53 -10.04 -1.65
CA ARG A 43 -1.90 -8.96 -2.57
C ARG A 43 -3.41 -8.95 -2.80
N PRO A 44 -4.20 -8.27 -1.95
CA PRO A 44 -5.64 -8.12 -2.14
C PRO A 44 -5.98 -7.32 -3.39
N GLY A 45 -7.13 -7.63 -4.01
CA GLY A 45 -7.66 -6.94 -5.17
C GLY A 45 -8.92 -6.11 -4.88
N SER A 46 -9.39 -6.09 -3.62
CA SER A 46 -10.55 -5.27 -3.20
C SER A 46 -10.43 -4.87 -1.73
N THR A 47 -11.21 -3.86 -1.32
CA THR A 47 -11.35 -3.45 0.10
C THR A 47 -11.90 -4.58 0.95
N ASP A 48 -12.83 -5.38 0.41
CA ASP A 48 -13.41 -6.53 1.12
C ASP A 48 -12.34 -7.60 1.40
N GLU A 49 -11.46 -7.88 0.43
CA GLU A 49 -10.32 -8.78 0.63
C GLU A 49 -9.36 -8.23 1.70
N VAL A 50 -9.08 -6.92 1.71
CA VAL A 50 -8.26 -6.29 2.75
C VAL A 50 -8.91 -6.51 4.13
N ALA A 51 -10.21 -6.22 4.27
CA ALA A 51 -10.93 -6.40 5.51
C ALA A 51 -10.95 -7.87 5.99
N ALA A 52 -11.13 -8.82 5.07
CA ALA A 52 -11.09 -10.25 5.37
C ALA A 52 -9.70 -10.70 5.85
N ILE A 53 -8.61 -10.21 5.22
CA ILE A 53 -7.23 -10.49 5.61
C ILE A 53 -6.95 -9.94 7.02
N VAL A 54 -7.33 -8.68 7.30
CA VAL A 54 -7.13 -8.05 8.61
C VAL A 54 -7.85 -8.86 9.71
N LYS A 55 -9.13 -9.20 9.50
CA LYS A 55 -9.92 -10.03 10.43
C LYS A 55 -9.30 -11.41 10.64
N THR A 56 -8.82 -12.04 9.56
CA THR A 56 -8.17 -13.37 9.63
C THR A 56 -6.88 -13.29 10.44
N CYS A 57 -6.01 -12.35 10.18
CA CYS A 57 -4.77 -12.16 10.94
C CYS A 57 -5.06 -11.86 12.43
N ALA A 58 -6.06 -11.02 12.72
CA ALA A 58 -6.48 -10.73 14.10
C ALA A 58 -6.94 -12.00 14.85
N ARG A 59 -7.73 -12.89 14.22
CA ARG A 59 -8.16 -14.16 14.84
C ARG A 59 -6.98 -15.08 15.15
N HIS A 60 -5.97 -15.09 14.29
CA HIS A 60 -4.81 -15.97 14.46
C HIS A 60 -3.72 -15.38 15.36
N GLN A 61 -3.79 -14.09 15.68
CA GLN A 61 -2.73 -13.36 16.39
C GLN A 61 -2.35 -13.98 17.72
N ALA A 62 -3.33 -14.31 18.58
CA ALA A 62 -3.08 -14.87 19.91
C ALA A 62 -2.34 -16.22 19.87
N ALA A 63 -2.62 -17.06 18.87
CA ALA A 63 -2.04 -18.39 18.74
C ALA A 63 -0.69 -18.40 17.99
N THR A 64 -0.45 -17.44 17.09
CA THR A 64 0.69 -17.48 16.16
C THR A 64 1.65 -16.31 16.32
N GLY A 65 1.22 -15.23 16.96
CA GLY A 65 1.95 -13.96 17.02
C GLY A 65 2.02 -13.25 15.67
N VAL A 66 1.12 -13.57 14.71
CA VAL A 66 1.10 -12.93 13.39
C VAL A 66 0.74 -11.45 13.51
N SER A 67 1.38 -10.61 12.69
CA SER A 67 1.01 -9.20 12.51
C SER A 67 1.07 -8.82 11.04
N LEU A 68 0.50 -7.66 10.70
CA LEU A 68 0.44 -7.15 9.35
C LEU A 68 1.42 -5.99 9.16
N VAL A 69 2.03 -5.93 7.98
CA VAL A 69 2.83 -4.80 7.51
C VAL A 69 2.21 -4.29 6.21
N PRO A 70 1.41 -3.21 6.25
CA PRO A 70 0.88 -2.60 5.05
C PRO A 70 2.02 -2.04 4.18
N GLN A 71 1.96 -2.30 2.87
CA GLN A 71 2.98 -1.86 1.94
C GLN A 71 2.36 -1.38 0.63
N GLY A 72 2.78 -0.18 0.18
CA GLY A 72 2.52 0.33 -1.17
C GLY A 72 3.71 0.05 -2.10
N GLY A 73 4.29 1.08 -2.68
CA GLY A 73 5.45 0.98 -3.58
C GLY A 73 6.80 0.71 -2.92
N ASN A 74 6.86 0.55 -1.61
CA ASN A 74 8.07 0.31 -0.81
C ASN A 74 9.21 1.32 -1.04
N THR A 75 8.87 2.57 -1.33
CA THR A 75 9.81 3.67 -1.62
C THR A 75 10.21 4.48 -0.39
N GLY A 76 9.62 4.16 0.77
CA GLY A 76 9.86 4.88 2.02
C GLY A 76 11.28 4.71 2.54
N LEU A 77 11.80 5.75 3.20
CA LEU A 77 13.18 5.80 3.73
C LEU A 77 13.25 5.52 5.23
N ALA A 78 12.11 5.36 5.91
CA ALA A 78 11.99 5.16 7.36
C ALA A 78 11.74 3.70 7.76
N VAL A 79 11.87 2.76 6.82
CA VAL A 79 11.77 1.31 7.02
C VAL A 79 10.38 0.79 7.43
N GLY A 80 9.38 1.66 7.63
CA GLY A 80 8.07 1.29 8.17
C GLY A 80 7.24 0.29 7.35
N SER A 81 7.59 0.06 6.08
CA SER A 81 6.95 -0.90 5.18
C SER A 81 7.68 -2.24 5.07
N VAL A 82 8.83 -2.42 5.75
CA VAL A 82 9.62 -3.65 5.73
C VAL A 82 9.26 -4.50 6.94
N PRO A 83 9.02 -5.82 6.78
CA PRO A 83 8.76 -6.69 7.93
C PRO A 83 10.01 -6.83 8.81
N ASP A 84 9.83 -7.24 10.06
CA ASP A 84 10.92 -7.57 10.96
C ASP A 84 11.57 -8.93 10.62
N SER A 85 12.58 -9.34 11.39
CA SER A 85 13.29 -10.61 11.19
C SER A 85 12.58 -11.83 11.79
N SER A 86 11.43 -11.66 12.44
CA SER A 86 10.73 -12.75 13.16
C SER A 86 10.16 -13.84 12.24
N GLY A 87 9.88 -13.50 10.97
CA GLY A 87 9.20 -14.38 10.04
C GLY A 87 7.72 -14.62 10.40
N ARG A 88 7.13 -13.75 11.24
CA ARG A 88 5.71 -13.83 11.65
C ARG A 88 4.85 -12.74 11.06
N GLN A 89 5.43 -11.83 10.29
CA GLN A 89 4.71 -10.72 9.69
C GLN A 89 4.24 -11.08 8.27
N VAL A 90 2.98 -10.76 8.00
CA VAL A 90 2.39 -10.82 6.66
C VAL A 90 2.51 -9.43 6.04
N VAL A 91 3.21 -9.32 4.91
CA VAL A 91 3.23 -8.09 4.12
C VAL A 91 1.91 -8.00 3.34
N LEU A 92 1.14 -6.97 3.63
CA LEU A 92 -0.11 -6.66 2.94
C LEU A 92 0.20 -5.65 1.81
N SER A 93 0.49 -6.15 0.62
CA SER A 93 0.84 -5.31 -0.52
C SER A 93 -0.42 -4.83 -1.24
N LEU A 94 -0.65 -3.52 -1.25
CA LEU A 94 -1.84 -2.89 -1.83
C LEU A 94 -1.70 -2.59 -3.34
N THR A 95 -0.65 -3.06 -3.98
CA THR A 95 -0.33 -2.71 -5.38
C THR A 95 -1.33 -3.19 -6.43
N ARG A 96 -2.25 -4.09 -6.08
CA ARG A 96 -3.37 -4.50 -6.96
C ARG A 96 -4.57 -3.54 -6.88
N LEU A 97 -4.68 -2.76 -5.82
CA LEU A 97 -5.68 -1.71 -5.65
C LEU A 97 -5.16 -0.44 -6.34
N ASN A 98 -5.17 -0.39 -7.67
CA ASN A 98 -4.46 0.63 -8.44
C ASN A 98 -5.35 1.39 -9.44
N ALA A 99 -6.65 1.32 -9.30
CA ALA A 99 -7.56 2.01 -10.19
C ALA A 99 -7.77 3.49 -9.81
N VAL A 100 -7.88 4.35 -10.83
CA VAL A 100 -8.54 5.65 -10.72
C VAL A 100 -10.05 5.39 -10.84
N ARG A 101 -10.78 5.57 -9.73
CA ARG A 101 -12.22 5.23 -9.65
C ARG A 101 -13.11 6.30 -10.26
N ALA A 102 -12.78 7.58 -10.03
CA ALA A 102 -13.57 8.71 -10.54
C ALA A 102 -12.73 9.99 -10.58
N ILE A 103 -13.08 10.87 -11.51
CA ILE A 103 -12.67 12.28 -11.54
C ILE A 103 -13.94 13.10 -11.53
N ASP A 104 -14.10 13.96 -10.54
CA ASP A 104 -15.21 14.89 -10.39
C ASP A 104 -14.68 16.31 -10.66
N ALA A 105 -14.97 16.81 -11.85
CA ALA A 105 -14.51 18.11 -12.31
C ALA A 105 -15.20 19.27 -11.59
N ASP A 106 -16.44 19.08 -11.16
CA ASP A 106 -17.22 20.12 -10.48
C ASP A 106 -16.68 20.37 -9.06
N ASN A 107 -16.26 19.30 -8.37
CA ASN A 107 -15.70 19.37 -7.03
C ASN A 107 -14.17 19.40 -7.02
N LEU A 108 -13.51 19.34 -8.18
CA LEU A 108 -12.04 19.29 -8.31
C LEU A 108 -11.43 18.14 -7.50
N THR A 109 -12.03 16.95 -7.58
CA THR A 109 -11.57 15.78 -6.82
C THR A 109 -11.28 14.59 -7.73
N ILE A 110 -10.34 13.76 -7.31
CA ILE A 110 -10.04 12.46 -7.91
C ILE A 110 -10.12 11.38 -6.84
N THR A 111 -10.88 10.32 -7.11
CA THR A 111 -11.00 9.16 -6.23
C THR A 111 -10.14 8.03 -6.79
N VAL A 112 -9.18 7.57 -6.00
CA VAL A 112 -8.23 6.53 -6.41
C VAL A 112 -8.07 5.47 -5.34
N GLU A 113 -7.64 4.29 -5.74
CA GLU A 113 -7.28 3.21 -4.82
C GLU A 113 -5.90 3.43 -4.22
N ALA A 114 -5.67 2.86 -3.02
CA ALA A 114 -4.46 3.10 -2.22
C ALA A 114 -3.15 2.70 -2.90
N GLY A 115 -3.18 1.70 -3.77
CA GLY A 115 -2.03 1.21 -4.53
C GLY A 115 -1.82 1.92 -5.87
N CYS A 116 -2.64 2.95 -6.19
CA CYS A 116 -2.45 3.73 -7.41
C CYS A 116 -1.13 4.49 -7.35
N VAL A 117 -0.31 4.34 -8.39
CA VAL A 117 0.99 5.03 -8.51
C VAL A 117 0.75 6.52 -8.69
N LEU A 118 1.53 7.35 -8.00
CA LEU A 118 1.37 8.81 -8.02
C LEU A 118 1.40 9.38 -9.45
N GLN A 119 2.33 8.93 -10.27
CA GLN A 119 2.43 9.36 -11.67
C GLN A 119 1.14 9.10 -12.45
N ASN A 120 0.50 7.93 -12.27
CA ASN A 120 -0.76 7.62 -12.95
C ASN A 120 -1.90 8.57 -12.51
N VAL A 121 -1.88 9.02 -11.26
CA VAL A 121 -2.84 10.01 -10.75
C VAL A 121 -2.59 11.38 -11.36
N GLN A 122 -1.33 11.78 -11.49
CA GLN A 122 -0.95 13.03 -12.15
C GLN A 122 -1.37 13.03 -13.62
N GLU A 123 -1.08 11.95 -14.36
CA GLU A 123 -1.44 11.78 -15.76
C GLU A 123 -2.97 11.78 -15.96
N ALA A 124 -3.71 11.13 -15.07
CA ALA A 124 -5.17 11.13 -15.12
C ALA A 124 -5.77 12.53 -14.86
N ALA A 125 -5.22 13.27 -13.91
CA ALA A 125 -5.62 14.66 -13.65
C ALA A 125 -5.29 15.56 -14.83
N GLU A 126 -4.09 15.44 -15.41
CA GLU A 126 -3.66 16.22 -16.58
C GLU A 126 -4.55 15.94 -17.80
N ALA A 127 -4.87 14.69 -18.08
CA ALA A 127 -5.77 14.29 -19.15
C ALA A 127 -7.18 14.90 -19.00
N ALA A 128 -7.60 15.20 -17.77
CA ALA A 128 -8.84 15.91 -17.46
C ALA A 128 -8.69 17.44 -17.45
N GLY A 129 -7.50 17.99 -17.74
CA GLY A 129 -7.21 19.43 -17.74
C GLY A 129 -6.88 20.03 -16.37
N TYR A 130 -6.50 19.19 -15.39
CA TYR A 130 -6.20 19.60 -14.02
C TYR A 130 -4.79 19.23 -13.59
N LEU A 131 -4.34 19.82 -12.49
CA LEU A 131 -3.08 19.52 -11.83
C LEU A 131 -3.32 18.74 -10.54
N PHE A 132 -2.67 17.59 -10.38
CA PHE A 132 -2.50 16.96 -9.07
C PHE A 132 -1.17 17.43 -8.45
N PRO A 133 -1.18 18.29 -7.42
CA PRO A 133 0.00 19.09 -7.06
C PRO A 133 0.96 18.42 -6.07
N LEU A 134 1.05 17.10 -6.07
CA LEU A 134 2.07 16.36 -5.32
C LEU A 134 3.13 15.87 -6.31
N SER A 135 4.36 16.35 -6.19
CA SER A 135 5.48 15.95 -7.04
C SER A 135 6.71 15.66 -6.17
N LEU A 136 7.21 14.44 -6.24
CA LEU A 136 8.33 13.94 -5.45
C LEU A 136 9.19 12.95 -6.26
N ALA A 137 10.41 12.68 -5.81
CA ALA A 137 11.39 11.90 -6.58
C ALA A 137 10.94 10.46 -6.92
N ALA A 138 10.03 9.87 -6.15
CA ALA A 138 9.56 8.50 -6.34
C ALA A 138 8.19 8.41 -7.05
N GLU A 139 7.73 9.47 -7.75
CA GLU A 139 6.38 9.55 -8.32
C GLU A 139 6.04 8.39 -9.26
N GLY A 140 7.01 7.84 -9.98
CA GLY A 140 6.81 6.67 -10.85
C GLY A 140 6.68 5.32 -10.13
N SER A 141 6.79 5.28 -8.79
CA SER A 141 6.78 4.01 -8.02
C SER A 141 6.11 4.11 -6.66
N CYS A 142 6.01 5.29 -6.05
CA CYS A 142 5.24 5.46 -4.81
C CYS A 142 3.74 5.38 -5.08
N THR A 143 2.96 5.03 -4.06
CA THR A 143 1.51 4.87 -4.16
C THR A 143 0.78 5.85 -3.25
N LEU A 144 -0.46 6.24 -3.62
CA LEU A 144 -1.23 7.26 -2.89
C LEU A 144 -1.46 6.87 -1.43
N GLY A 145 -1.80 5.62 -1.13
CA GLY A 145 -1.95 5.14 0.25
C GLY A 145 -0.65 5.26 1.06
N GLY A 146 0.49 4.97 0.44
CA GLY A 146 1.81 5.15 1.05
C GLY A 146 2.14 6.63 1.29
N ASN A 147 1.83 7.50 0.33
CA ASN A 147 2.04 8.94 0.44
C ASN A 147 1.19 9.55 1.58
N LEU A 148 -0.07 9.13 1.70
CA LEU A 148 -0.95 9.54 2.81
C LEU A 148 -0.48 8.99 4.16
N GLY A 149 -0.11 7.71 4.22
CA GLY A 149 0.38 7.05 5.43
C GLY A 149 1.62 7.74 6.02
N THR A 150 2.52 8.21 5.17
CA THR A 150 3.78 8.88 5.56
C THR A 150 3.69 10.41 5.55
N ASN A 151 2.57 10.98 5.13
CA ASN A 151 2.42 12.41 4.85
C ASN A 151 3.52 12.92 3.91
N ALA A 152 3.65 12.25 2.76
CA ALA A 152 4.73 12.54 1.82
C ALA A 152 4.69 14.01 1.35
N GLY A 153 5.86 14.63 1.34
CA GLY A 153 6.09 15.95 0.80
C GLY A 153 6.87 15.89 -0.50
N GLY A 154 6.90 16.99 -1.22
CA GLY A 154 7.59 17.11 -2.49
C GLY A 154 8.01 18.55 -2.78
N THR A 155 8.25 18.87 -4.04
CA THR A 155 8.76 20.19 -4.45
C THR A 155 7.73 21.31 -4.35
N GLN A 156 6.45 20.97 -4.25
CA GLN A 156 5.35 21.95 -4.28
C GLN A 156 4.67 22.20 -2.92
N VAL A 157 5.22 21.64 -1.84
CA VAL A 157 4.60 21.66 -0.49
C VAL A 157 4.40 23.05 0.08
N VAL A 158 5.26 24.01 -0.26
CA VAL A 158 5.13 25.41 0.23
C VAL A 158 3.81 26.04 -0.21
N ARG A 159 3.31 25.68 -1.40
CA ARG A 159 2.06 26.20 -1.94
C ARG A 159 0.86 25.31 -1.63
N TYR A 160 1.01 24.00 -1.75
CA TYR A 160 -0.13 23.07 -1.78
C TYR A 160 -0.20 22.14 -0.58
N GLY A 161 0.81 22.18 0.30
CA GLY A 161 0.90 21.28 1.44
C GLY A 161 1.44 19.89 1.10
N ASN A 162 1.49 19.03 2.10
CA ASN A 162 1.87 17.63 1.98
C ASN A 162 0.67 16.78 1.53
N ALA A 163 0.89 15.48 1.31
CA ALA A 163 -0.13 14.56 0.81
C ALA A 163 -1.44 14.57 1.62
N ARG A 164 -1.39 14.68 2.95
CA ARG A 164 -2.59 14.69 3.80
C ARG A 164 -3.43 15.95 3.64
N GLU A 165 -2.83 17.09 3.35
CA GLU A 165 -3.53 18.36 3.12
C GLU A 165 -4.30 18.35 1.80
N LEU A 166 -3.93 17.46 0.87
CA LEU A 166 -4.63 17.24 -0.38
C LEU A 166 -5.78 16.20 -0.26
N CYS A 167 -5.92 15.57 0.90
CA CYS A 167 -6.87 14.48 1.10
C CYS A 167 -8.20 15.00 1.65
N LEU A 168 -9.28 14.78 0.91
CA LEU A 168 -10.63 15.19 1.30
C LEU A 168 -11.44 14.06 1.97
N GLY A 169 -11.07 12.82 1.75
CA GLY A 169 -11.75 11.66 2.33
C GLY A 169 -10.96 10.37 2.17
N LEU A 170 -11.23 9.41 3.05
CA LEU A 170 -10.57 8.11 3.10
C LEU A 170 -11.57 6.98 3.31
N GLU A 171 -11.36 5.87 2.62
CA GLU A 171 -11.86 4.56 3.00
C GLU A 171 -10.75 3.81 3.76
N VAL A 172 -11.02 3.40 4.99
CA VAL A 172 -10.01 2.80 5.89
C VAL A 172 -10.50 1.46 6.41
N VAL A 173 -9.61 0.48 6.44
CA VAL A 173 -9.80 -0.81 7.12
C VAL A 173 -8.99 -0.80 8.41
N THR A 174 -9.68 -1.03 9.57
CA THR A 174 -9.11 -1.05 10.92
C THR A 174 -9.33 -2.39 11.60
#